data_a8d2f146776668bf289f2b606a610ba3
#
_entry.id   a8d2f146776668bf289f2b606a610ba3
#
_cell.length_a   1.000
_cell.length_b   1.000
_cell.length_c   1.000
_cell.angle_alpha   90.00
_cell.angle_beta   90.00
_cell.angle_gamma   90.00
#
_symmetry.space_group_name_H-M   'P 1'
#
loop_
_entity.id
_entity.type
_entity.pdbx_description
1 polymer ?
#
loop_
_entity_poly.entity_id
_entity_poly.type
_entity_poly.pdbx_seq_one_letter_code
_entity_poly.pdbx_strand_id
1 'polypeptide(L)'
;MSIDARIADDQPDSFAFTRENEAEAKRIIAKYPKGRQASAVMPLLDLAQRQHDNWIPMKAIEMIAAKLDVAEIRVLEVATFYTMFNLKPVGRYFLQACTTTPCWLRGSDNMMRCIKDRYGISSGETSECGRFTLLEVECLGACVNAPILQVNDDFYEDLDYASTGALLDSLEADSPLPVGSVTGRSGSEADGGATTLQDLKPAE
;
A
#
# COMPACT_ATOMS: atom_id res chain seq x y z
N MET A 1 -1.71 18.99 -7.10
CA MET A 1 -3.07 18.40 -7.20
C MET A 1 -3.90 18.97 -6.05
N SER A 2 -5.14 19.47 -6.31
CA SER A 2 -5.96 20.02 -5.22
C SER A 2 -6.44 18.91 -4.29
N ILE A 3 -6.72 19.23 -3.01
CA ILE A 3 -7.27 18.28 -2.03
C ILE A 3 -8.58 17.67 -2.54
N ASP A 4 -9.42 18.45 -3.19
CA ASP A 4 -10.72 18.02 -3.72
C ASP A 4 -10.58 16.90 -4.77
N ALA A 5 -9.50 16.89 -5.56
CA ALA A 5 -9.23 15.83 -6.53
C ALA A 5 -8.81 14.49 -5.88
N ARG A 6 -8.52 14.47 -4.58
CA ARG A 6 -8.09 13.27 -3.83
C ARG A 6 -9.21 12.63 -3.01
N ILE A 7 -10.33 13.31 -2.81
CA ILE A 7 -11.48 12.82 -2.05
C ILE A 7 -12.52 12.29 -3.05
N ALA A 8 -13.15 11.16 -2.74
CA ALA A 8 -14.23 10.61 -3.56
C ALA A 8 -15.45 11.53 -3.53
N ASP A 9 -16.08 11.72 -4.69
CA ASP A 9 -17.32 12.50 -4.81
C ASP A 9 -18.51 11.74 -4.18
N ASP A 10 -18.53 10.41 -4.34
CA ASP A 10 -19.52 9.53 -3.74
C ASP A 10 -19.05 9.06 -2.37
N GLN A 11 -19.83 9.35 -1.33
CA GLN A 11 -19.51 9.07 0.05
C GLN A 11 -20.63 8.26 0.70
N PRO A 12 -20.31 7.27 1.56
CA PRO A 12 -21.34 6.58 2.33
C PRO A 12 -22.01 7.53 3.34
N ASP A 13 -23.30 7.31 3.61
CA ASP A 13 -24.07 8.09 4.57
C ASP A 13 -23.55 7.96 6.02
N SER A 14 -22.89 6.84 6.34
CA SER A 14 -22.36 6.57 7.68
C SER A 14 -21.17 5.63 7.63
N PHE A 15 -20.34 5.68 8.66
CA PHE A 15 -19.26 4.71 8.91
C PHE A 15 -19.19 4.41 10.41
N ALA A 16 -19.03 3.14 10.75
CA ALA A 16 -18.75 2.66 12.09
C ALA A 16 -17.82 1.45 12.02
N PHE A 17 -16.94 1.31 13.01
CA PHE A 17 -16.15 0.09 13.12
C PHE A 17 -17.04 -1.14 13.39
N THR A 18 -16.66 -2.29 12.82
CA THR A 18 -17.23 -3.58 13.22
C THR A 18 -16.97 -3.83 14.71
N ARG A 19 -17.64 -4.80 15.29
CA ARG A 19 -17.44 -5.16 16.71
C ARG A 19 -15.98 -5.52 17.01
N GLU A 20 -15.33 -6.24 16.10
CA GLU A 20 -13.93 -6.64 16.21
C GLU A 20 -13.02 -5.40 16.12
N ASN A 21 -13.23 -4.55 15.12
CA ASN A 21 -12.45 -3.34 14.92
C ASN A 21 -12.68 -2.29 15.99
N GLU A 22 -13.86 -2.24 16.58
CA GLU A 22 -14.12 -1.38 17.77
C GLU A 22 -13.31 -1.84 18.99
N ALA A 23 -13.19 -3.15 19.19
CA ALA A 23 -12.35 -3.70 20.25
C ALA A 23 -10.87 -3.40 20.00
N GLU A 24 -10.41 -3.56 18.75
CA GLU A 24 -9.05 -3.24 18.34
C GLU A 24 -8.76 -1.75 18.47
N ALA A 25 -9.67 -0.87 18.05
CA ALA A 25 -9.53 0.58 18.20
C ALA A 25 -9.34 0.98 19.67
N LYS A 26 -10.09 0.38 20.60
CA LYS A 26 -9.91 0.60 22.04
C LYS A 26 -8.54 0.15 22.51
N ARG A 27 -8.05 -1.01 22.03
CA ARG A 27 -6.72 -1.53 22.35
C ARG A 27 -5.61 -0.62 21.84
N ILE A 28 -5.76 -0.09 20.62
CA ILE A 28 -4.83 0.86 20.02
C ILE A 28 -4.76 2.14 20.84
N ILE A 29 -5.91 2.75 21.17
CA ILE A 29 -5.99 4.00 21.94
C ILE A 29 -5.36 3.82 23.33
N ALA A 30 -5.58 2.67 23.98
CA ALA A 30 -5.05 2.37 25.30
C ALA A 30 -3.52 2.24 25.36
N LYS A 31 -2.83 2.11 24.22
CA LYS A 31 -1.35 2.11 24.17
C LYS A 31 -0.74 3.48 24.47
N TYR A 32 -1.53 4.56 24.33
CA TYR A 32 -1.05 5.93 24.49
C TYR A 32 -1.37 6.46 25.89
N PRO A 33 -0.45 7.22 26.51
CA PRO A 33 -0.66 7.80 27.82
C PRO A 33 -1.88 8.73 27.86
N LYS A 34 -2.46 8.92 29.04
CA LYS A 34 -3.59 9.84 29.26
C LYS A 34 -3.27 11.24 28.72
N GLY A 35 -4.17 11.79 27.90
CA GLY A 35 -4.01 13.08 27.22
C GLY A 35 -3.17 13.04 25.95
N ARG A 36 -2.74 11.84 25.49
CA ARG A 36 -1.98 11.63 24.26
C ARG A 36 -2.69 10.71 23.25
N GLN A 37 -3.99 10.46 23.43
CA GLN A 37 -4.78 9.54 22.60
C GLN A 37 -4.87 9.99 21.13
N ALA A 38 -4.71 11.29 20.85
CA ALA A 38 -4.62 11.82 19.48
C ALA A 38 -3.52 11.14 18.63
N SER A 39 -2.47 10.58 19.27
CA SER A 39 -1.43 9.82 18.55
C SER A 39 -1.94 8.50 17.94
N ALA A 40 -3.14 8.05 18.30
CA ALA A 40 -3.78 6.87 17.71
C ALA A 40 -4.39 7.15 16.32
N VAL A 41 -4.33 8.36 15.80
CA VAL A 41 -4.94 8.75 14.51
C VAL A 41 -4.49 7.84 13.35
N MET A 42 -3.19 7.65 13.18
CA MET A 42 -2.67 6.84 12.07
C MET A 42 -3.13 5.37 12.10
N PRO A 43 -2.97 4.63 13.21
CA PRO A 43 -3.44 3.26 13.25
C PRO A 43 -4.97 3.12 13.21
N LEU A 44 -5.73 4.13 13.59
CA LEU A 44 -7.19 4.12 13.40
C LEU A 44 -7.59 4.40 11.95
N LEU A 45 -6.86 5.24 11.23
CA LEU A 45 -7.04 5.44 9.80
C LEU A 45 -6.71 4.14 9.02
N ASP A 46 -5.62 3.46 9.35
CA ASP A 46 -5.27 2.17 8.75
C ASP A 46 -6.36 1.12 9.01
N LEU A 47 -6.85 1.04 10.24
CA LEU A 47 -7.94 0.13 10.60
C LEU A 47 -9.23 0.43 9.83
N ALA A 48 -9.56 1.71 9.64
CA ALA A 48 -10.72 2.14 8.85
C ALA A 48 -10.56 1.80 7.37
N GLN A 49 -9.38 2.06 6.80
CA GLN A 49 -9.04 1.75 5.41
C GLN A 49 -9.17 0.26 5.12
N ARG A 50 -8.61 -0.59 5.99
CA ARG A 50 -8.70 -2.06 5.86
C ARG A 50 -10.13 -2.58 5.96
N GLN A 51 -10.98 -1.94 6.77
CA GLN A 51 -12.38 -2.32 6.89
C GLN A 51 -13.22 -1.91 5.67
N HIS A 52 -12.84 -0.85 4.96
CA HIS A 52 -13.64 -0.23 3.92
C HIS A 52 -12.96 -0.33 2.56
N ASP A 53 -12.74 -1.55 2.08
CA ASP A 53 -12.23 -1.85 0.74
C ASP A 53 -11.02 -1.02 0.34
N ASN A 54 -10.07 -0.86 1.28
CA ASN A 54 -8.80 -0.17 1.11
C ASN A 54 -8.89 1.34 0.81
N TRP A 55 -9.98 2.01 1.24
CA TRP A 55 -10.07 3.47 1.21
C TRP A 55 -10.84 4.03 2.42
N ILE A 56 -10.66 5.33 2.71
CA ILE A 56 -11.18 6.00 3.91
C ILE A 56 -12.25 7.01 3.50
N PRO A 57 -13.53 6.76 3.78
CA PRO A 57 -14.58 7.74 3.56
C PRO A 57 -14.53 8.87 4.59
N MET A 58 -15.08 10.04 4.24
CA MET A 58 -15.13 11.19 5.14
C MET A 58 -15.85 10.87 6.46
N LYS A 59 -16.85 9.99 6.43
CA LYS A 59 -17.54 9.53 7.64
C LYS A 59 -16.64 8.73 8.60
N ALA A 60 -15.60 8.08 8.11
CA ALA A 60 -14.59 7.46 8.96
C ALA A 60 -13.70 8.51 9.63
N ILE A 61 -13.36 9.60 8.93
CA ILE A 61 -12.60 10.73 9.50
C ILE A 61 -13.38 11.40 10.62
N GLU A 62 -14.67 11.71 10.40
CA GLU A 62 -15.58 12.24 11.41
C GLU A 62 -15.66 11.34 12.65
N MET A 63 -15.84 10.03 12.45
CA MET A 63 -15.94 9.05 13.53
C MET A 63 -14.63 8.93 14.32
N ILE A 64 -13.47 8.90 13.65
CA ILE A 64 -12.16 8.85 14.31
C ILE A 64 -11.91 10.13 15.11
N ALA A 65 -12.24 11.30 14.56
CA ALA A 65 -12.13 12.59 15.22
C ALA A 65 -12.94 12.64 16.52
N ALA A 66 -14.21 12.22 16.46
CA ALA A 66 -15.07 12.12 17.62
C ALA A 66 -14.53 11.13 18.68
N LYS A 67 -14.00 9.98 18.24
CA LYS A 67 -13.44 8.95 19.13
C LYS A 67 -12.18 9.42 19.86
N LEU A 68 -11.38 10.28 19.25
CA LEU A 68 -10.13 10.81 19.80
C LEU A 68 -10.28 12.19 20.48
N ASP A 69 -11.48 12.77 20.44
CA ASP A 69 -11.77 14.13 20.93
C ASP A 69 -10.84 15.19 20.29
N VAL A 70 -10.74 15.13 18.95
CA VAL A 70 -9.97 16.10 18.16
C VAL A 70 -10.84 16.67 17.04
N ALA A 71 -10.46 17.83 16.49
CA ALA A 71 -11.15 18.39 15.34
C ALA A 71 -10.95 17.50 14.10
N GLU A 72 -12.00 17.34 13.28
CA GLU A 72 -11.97 16.53 12.04
C GLU A 72 -10.81 16.90 11.11
N ILE A 73 -10.52 18.20 10.99
CA ILE A 73 -9.41 18.70 10.18
C ILE A 73 -8.07 18.08 10.62
N ARG A 74 -7.86 17.75 11.88
CA ARG A 74 -6.63 17.12 12.36
C ARG A 74 -6.47 15.70 11.88
N VAL A 75 -7.56 14.97 11.75
CA VAL A 75 -7.58 13.62 11.18
C VAL A 75 -7.38 13.71 9.66
N LEU A 76 -8.05 14.65 9.00
CA LEU A 76 -7.92 14.88 7.57
C LEU A 76 -6.50 15.33 7.18
N GLU A 77 -5.84 16.17 7.97
CA GLU A 77 -4.43 16.55 7.77
C GLU A 77 -3.53 15.30 7.68
N VAL A 78 -3.70 14.35 8.60
CA VAL A 78 -2.92 13.10 8.59
C VAL A 78 -3.27 12.24 7.36
N ALA A 79 -4.55 12.06 7.08
CA ALA A 79 -5.01 11.25 5.95
C ALA A 79 -4.57 11.82 4.58
N THR A 80 -4.45 13.14 4.45
CA THR A 80 -3.99 13.79 3.21
C THR A 80 -2.48 13.92 3.11
N PHE A 81 -1.77 13.95 4.23
CA PHE A 81 -0.31 14.04 4.27
C PHE A 81 0.34 12.72 3.91
N TYR A 82 -0.12 11.61 4.49
CA TYR A 82 0.47 10.29 4.26
C TYR A 82 -0.17 9.62 3.05
N THR A 83 0.61 9.41 1.99
CA THR A 83 0.15 8.86 0.70
C THR A 83 -0.30 7.40 0.76
N MET A 84 -0.05 6.70 1.86
CA MET A 84 -0.56 5.35 2.11
C MET A 84 -2.07 5.32 2.38
N PHE A 85 -2.67 6.47 2.68
CA PHE A 85 -4.11 6.57 2.89
C PHE A 85 -4.84 6.95 1.61
N ASN A 86 -5.78 6.13 1.19
CA ASN A 86 -6.61 6.32 0.03
C ASN A 86 -7.92 7.02 0.45
N LEU A 87 -8.20 8.18 -0.11
CA LEU A 87 -9.44 8.93 0.13
C LEU A 87 -10.47 8.73 -1.01
N LYS A 88 -10.16 7.81 -1.93
CA LYS A 88 -11.01 7.36 -3.03
C LYS A 88 -11.00 5.84 -3.09
N PRO A 89 -12.05 5.22 -3.61
CA PRO A 89 -12.02 3.80 -3.95
C PRO A 89 -10.81 3.45 -4.82
N VAL A 90 -10.17 2.35 -4.50
CA VAL A 90 -9.08 1.76 -5.29
C VAL A 90 -9.49 0.36 -5.74
N GLY A 91 -8.81 -0.17 -6.74
CA GLY A 91 -9.03 -1.54 -7.18
C GLY A 91 -8.68 -2.56 -6.10
N ARG A 92 -9.16 -3.80 -6.28
CA ARG A 92 -8.84 -4.92 -5.39
C ARG A 92 -7.34 -5.08 -5.15
N TYR A 93 -6.55 -4.84 -6.20
CA TYR A 93 -5.09 -4.82 -6.16
C TYR A 93 -4.60 -3.39 -6.39
N PHE A 94 -4.11 -2.78 -5.33
CA PHE A 94 -3.50 -1.46 -5.38
C PHE A 94 -2.01 -1.63 -5.67
N LEU A 95 -1.64 -1.26 -6.90
CA LEU A 95 -0.28 -1.38 -7.45
C LEU A 95 0.48 -0.09 -7.16
N GLN A 96 1.46 -0.13 -6.29
CA GLN A 96 2.31 1.02 -5.94
C GLN A 96 3.70 0.78 -6.52
N ALA A 97 4.00 1.46 -7.62
CA ALA A 97 5.23 1.28 -8.39
C ALA A 97 6.31 2.28 -7.96
N CYS A 98 7.44 1.78 -7.48
CA CYS A 98 8.59 2.61 -7.19
C CYS A 98 9.35 2.95 -8.49
N THR A 99 9.50 4.25 -8.76
CA THR A 99 10.23 4.76 -9.94
C THR A 99 11.43 5.65 -9.56
N THR A 100 11.79 5.70 -8.26
CA THR A 100 12.95 6.46 -7.80
C THR A 100 14.26 5.88 -8.31
N THR A 101 15.35 6.62 -8.17
CA THR A 101 16.63 6.38 -8.87
C THR A 101 17.09 4.91 -8.94
N PRO A 102 17.15 4.11 -7.85
CA PRO A 102 17.58 2.72 -7.96
C PRO A 102 16.64 1.86 -8.81
N CYS A 103 15.32 2.02 -8.64
CA CYS A 103 14.33 1.30 -9.43
C CYS A 103 14.37 1.73 -10.90
N TRP A 104 14.51 3.02 -11.18
CA TRP A 104 14.66 3.55 -12.53
C TRP A 104 15.91 3.00 -13.22
N LEU A 105 17.07 3.03 -12.55
CA LEU A 105 18.32 2.48 -13.09
C LEU A 105 18.22 0.98 -13.37
N ARG A 106 17.40 0.25 -12.63
CA ARG A 106 17.15 -1.18 -12.79
C ARG A 106 15.99 -1.49 -13.74
N GLY A 107 15.35 -0.46 -14.33
CA GLY A 107 14.36 -0.62 -15.38
C GLY A 107 12.91 -0.62 -14.93
N SER A 108 12.53 0.13 -13.89
CA SER A 108 11.12 0.30 -13.48
C SER A 108 10.22 0.82 -14.60
N ASP A 109 10.77 1.51 -15.60
CA ASP A 109 10.05 1.91 -16.82
C ASP A 109 9.46 0.71 -17.57
N ASN A 110 10.14 -0.44 -17.54
CA ASN A 110 9.63 -1.67 -18.16
C ASN A 110 8.43 -2.23 -17.39
N MET A 111 8.48 -2.17 -16.07
CA MET A 111 7.36 -2.54 -15.19
C MET A 111 6.14 -1.64 -15.44
N MET A 112 6.34 -0.31 -15.43
CA MET A 112 5.29 0.67 -15.72
C MET A 112 4.70 0.46 -17.12
N ARG A 113 5.56 0.22 -18.12
CA ARG A 113 5.13 -0.07 -19.49
C ARG A 113 4.28 -1.34 -19.56
N CYS A 114 4.66 -2.42 -18.88
CA CYS A 114 3.90 -3.66 -18.86
C CYS A 114 2.47 -3.43 -18.32
N ILE A 115 2.32 -2.68 -17.22
CA ILE A 115 1.02 -2.35 -16.64
C ILE A 115 0.18 -1.53 -17.63
N LYS A 116 0.80 -0.53 -18.25
CA LYS A 116 0.13 0.31 -19.26
C LYS A 116 -0.30 -0.46 -20.50
N ASP A 117 0.57 -1.32 -21.04
CA ASP A 117 0.29 -2.12 -22.24
C ASP A 117 -0.88 -3.10 -21.99
N ARG A 118 -1.02 -3.61 -20.76
CA ARG A 118 -2.07 -4.58 -20.43
C ARG A 118 -3.41 -3.96 -20.07
N TYR A 119 -3.41 -2.86 -19.33
CA TYR A 119 -4.64 -2.29 -18.74
C TYR A 119 -4.96 -0.89 -19.23
N GLY A 120 -4.07 -0.26 -19.98
CA GLY A 120 -4.25 1.10 -20.47
C GLY A 120 -4.20 2.19 -19.39
N ILE A 121 -3.79 1.83 -18.16
CA ILE A 121 -3.80 2.75 -17.02
C ILE A 121 -2.44 3.42 -16.80
N SER A 122 -2.52 4.66 -16.33
CA SER A 122 -1.40 5.47 -15.86
C SER A 122 -1.48 5.69 -14.35
N SER A 123 -0.47 6.33 -13.76
CA SER A 123 -0.48 6.63 -12.32
C SER A 123 -1.70 7.44 -11.90
N GLY A 124 -2.39 6.97 -10.87
CA GLY A 124 -3.63 7.54 -10.33
C GLY A 124 -4.91 7.01 -10.98
N GLU A 125 -4.80 6.06 -11.92
CA GLU A 125 -5.94 5.49 -12.64
C GLU A 125 -6.26 4.05 -12.19
N THR A 126 -7.52 3.68 -12.34
CA THR A 126 -8.03 2.34 -12.09
C THR A 126 -8.41 1.69 -13.41
N SER A 127 -8.08 0.41 -13.56
CA SER A 127 -8.44 -0.37 -14.76
C SER A 127 -9.96 -0.42 -14.97
N GLU A 128 -10.41 -0.54 -16.21
CA GLU A 128 -11.83 -0.59 -16.58
C GLU A 128 -12.58 -1.71 -15.83
N CYS A 129 -11.91 -2.84 -15.57
CA CYS A 129 -12.49 -3.94 -14.80
C CYS A 129 -12.54 -3.69 -13.27
N GLY A 130 -12.02 -2.56 -12.79
CA GLY A 130 -12.00 -2.20 -11.37
C GLY A 130 -11.04 -3.02 -10.49
N ARG A 131 -10.23 -3.93 -11.09
CA ARG A 131 -9.35 -4.81 -10.30
C ARG A 131 -8.05 -4.16 -9.88
N PHE A 132 -7.46 -3.31 -10.73
CA PHE A 132 -6.14 -2.74 -10.54
C PHE A 132 -6.21 -1.22 -10.47
N THR A 133 -5.61 -0.64 -9.45
CA THR A 133 -5.31 0.80 -9.40
C THR A 133 -3.80 0.96 -9.38
N LEU A 134 -3.26 1.78 -10.28
CA LEU A 134 -1.82 2.06 -10.33
C LEU A 134 -1.52 3.41 -9.68
N LEU A 135 -0.52 3.43 -8.82
CA LEU A 135 0.06 4.65 -8.28
C LEU A 135 1.59 4.58 -8.40
N GLU A 136 2.19 5.59 -8.99
CA GLU A 136 3.62 5.84 -8.90
C GLU A 136 3.93 6.43 -7.52
N VAL A 137 4.85 5.79 -6.79
CA VAL A 137 5.20 6.18 -5.43
C VAL A 137 6.68 6.47 -5.31
N GLU A 138 7.04 7.16 -4.23
CA GLU A 138 8.42 7.37 -3.83
C GLU A 138 9.07 6.06 -3.34
N CYS A 139 10.35 6.14 -2.94
CA CYS A 139 11.14 4.97 -2.57
C CYS A 139 10.48 4.11 -1.47
N LEU A 140 10.23 2.85 -1.79
CA LEU A 140 9.66 1.85 -0.87
C LEU A 140 10.71 1.23 0.08
N GLY A 141 11.99 1.62 -0.03
CA GLY A 141 13.04 1.19 0.90
C GLY A 141 13.72 -0.14 0.57
N ALA A 142 13.27 -0.89 -0.45
CA ALA A 142 13.84 -2.18 -0.86
C ALA A 142 14.80 -2.07 -2.05
N CYS A 143 15.57 -0.99 -2.13
CA CYS A 143 16.41 -0.62 -3.29
C CYS A 143 17.40 -1.68 -3.74
N VAL A 144 17.87 -2.55 -2.85
CA VAL A 144 18.81 -3.64 -3.17
C VAL A 144 18.21 -4.69 -4.10
N ASN A 145 16.88 -4.83 -4.10
CA ASN A 145 16.13 -5.77 -4.93
C ASN A 145 15.26 -5.05 -5.97
N ALA A 146 15.66 -3.85 -6.39
CA ALA A 146 14.96 -3.05 -7.39
C ALA A 146 14.90 -3.78 -8.76
N PRO A 147 13.83 -3.59 -9.56
CA PRO A 147 12.63 -2.75 -9.34
C PRO A 147 11.60 -3.38 -8.40
N ILE A 148 10.84 -2.50 -7.72
CA ILE A 148 9.87 -2.89 -6.69
C ILE A 148 8.45 -2.47 -7.08
N LEU A 149 7.51 -3.40 -6.96
CA LEU A 149 6.08 -3.14 -6.99
C LEU A 149 5.48 -3.61 -5.66
N GLN A 150 4.86 -2.70 -4.93
CA GLN A 150 4.04 -3.09 -3.80
C GLN A 150 2.60 -3.34 -4.31
N VAL A 151 2.07 -4.50 -4.00
CA VAL A 151 0.67 -4.87 -4.27
C VAL A 151 -0.04 -5.01 -2.93
N ASN A 152 -0.91 -4.08 -2.61
CA ASN A 152 -1.51 -3.95 -1.28
C ASN A 152 -0.43 -3.87 -0.18
N ASP A 153 -0.24 -4.93 0.61
CA ASP A 153 0.75 -4.97 1.69
C ASP A 153 2.05 -5.69 1.29
N ASP A 154 2.09 -6.35 0.13
CA ASP A 154 3.17 -7.27 -0.26
C ASP A 154 4.13 -6.63 -1.28
N PHE A 155 5.43 -6.85 -1.09
CA PHE A 155 6.46 -6.44 -2.04
C PHE A 155 6.78 -7.55 -3.02
N TYR A 156 6.82 -7.19 -4.31
CA TYR A 156 7.38 -7.99 -5.38
C TYR A 156 8.61 -7.29 -5.93
N GLU A 157 9.71 -7.99 -5.97
CA GLU A 157 11.05 -7.43 -6.12
C GLU A 157 11.77 -8.04 -7.32
N ASP A 158 12.84 -7.39 -7.80
CA ASP A 158 13.61 -7.80 -8.99
C ASP A 158 12.78 -7.91 -10.26
N LEU A 159 11.77 -7.06 -10.42
CA LEU A 159 10.82 -7.13 -11.50
C LEU A 159 11.40 -6.60 -12.82
N ASP A 160 11.07 -7.30 -13.90
CA ASP A 160 11.22 -6.83 -15.27
C ASP A 160 9.85 -6.83 -15.99
N TYR A 161 9.83 -6.59 -17.30
CA TYR A 161 8.60 -6.59 -18.08
C TYR A 161 7.89 -7.95 -18.03
N ALA A 162 8.64 -9.05 -18.17
CA ALA A 162 8.06 -10.40 -18.27
C ALA A 162 7.54 -10.89 -16.92
N SER A 163 8.34 -10.71 -15.86
CA SER A 163 7.94 -11.08 -14.50
C SER A 163 6.79 -10.22 -13.96
N THR A 164 6.76 -8.92 -14.32
CA THR A 164 5.59 -8.07 -14.05
C THR A 164 4.35 -8.63 -14.73
N GLY A 165 4.45 -9.05 -16.00
CA GLY A 165 3.36 -9.67 -16.71
C GLY A 165 2.85 -10.94 -16.03
N ALA A 166 3.77 -11.85 -15.64
CA ALA A 166 3.42 -13.07 -14.92
C ALA A 166 2.76 -12.79 -13.54
N LEU A 167 3.25 -11.77 -12.82
CA LEU A 167 2.61 -11.33 -11.58
C LEU A 167 1.17 -10.87 -11.82
N LEU A 168 0.95 -10.01 -12.82
CA LEU A 168 -0.39 -9.50 -13.15
C LEU A 168 -1.34 -10.64 -13.54
N ASP A 169 -0.89 -11.62 -14.32
CA ASP A 169 -1.67 -12.82 -14.68
C ASP A 169 -2.07 -13.63 -13.42
N SER A 170 -1.14 -13.77 -12.47
CA SER A 170 -1.40 -14.47 -11.22
C SER A 170 -2.43 -13.75 -10.33
N LEU A 171 -2.39 -12.42 -10.31
CA LEU A 171 -3.36 -11.59 -9.59
C LEU A 171 -4.75 -11.64 -10.26
N GLU A 172 -4.81 -11.70 -11.59
CA GLU A 172 -6.07 -11.90 -12.31
C GLU A 172 -6.71 -13.25 -11.99
N ALA A 173 -5.88 -14.27 -11.84
CA ALA A 173 -6.32 -15.62 -11.48
C ALA A 173 -6.63 -15.78 -9.97
N ASP A 174 -6.54 -14.72 -9.17
CA ASP A 174 -6.65 -14.74 -7.71
C ASP A 174 -5.72 -15.76 -7.03
N SER A 175 -4.56 -16.00 -7.64
CA SER A 175 -3.51 -16.91 -7.17
C SER A 175 -2.15 -16.21 -7.20
N PRO A 176 -1.91 -15.23 -6.30
CA PRO A 176 -0.73 -14.40 -6.31
C PRO A 176 0.55 -15.25 -6.22
N LEU A 177 1.59 -14.80 -6.92
CA LEU A 177 2.94 -15.38 -6.81
C LEU A 177 3.48 -15.23 -5.38
N PRO A 178 4.48 -16.03 -4.98
CA PRO A 178 5.18 -15.82 -3.72
C PRO A 178 5.73 -14.39 -3.63
N VAL A 179 5.57 -13.77 -2.46
CA VAL A 179 6.08 -12.41 -2.18
C VAL A 179 7.61 -12.38 -2.15
N GLY A 180 8.18 -11.21 -2.38
CA GLY A 180 9.61 -10.96 -2.39
C GLY A 180 10.24 -11.05 -3.78
N SER A 181 11.50 -11.49 -3.83
CA SER A 181 12.28 -11.52 -5.08
C SER A 181 11.77 -12.58 -6.06
N VAL A 182 11.41 -12.16 -7.28
CA VAL A 182 11.02 -13.10 -8.37
C VAL A 182 12.19 -13.94 -8.88
N THR A 183 13.43 -13.56 -8.53
CA THR A 183 14.64 -14.34 -8.85
C THR A 183 15.02 -15.34 -7.75
N GLY A 184 14.25 -15.38 -6.66
CA GLY A 184 14.45 -16.32 -5.54
C GLY A 184 15.57 -15.93 -4.58
N ARG A 185 16.03 -14.68 -4.59
CA ARG A 185 17.00 -14.17 -3.61
C ARG A 185 16.38 -14.10 -2.22
N SER A 186 17.17 -14.41 -1.20
CA SER A 186 16.76 -14.31 0.20
C SER A 186 17.05 -12.90 0.75
N GLY A 187 16.01 -12.12 1.02
CA GLY A 187 16.17 -10.74 1.49
C GLY A 187 17.02 -9.90 0.54
N SER A 188 18.07 -9.27 1.05
CA SER A 188 19.02 -8.45 0.27
C SER A 188 20.29 -9.21 -0.16
N GLU A 189 20.17 -10.52 -0.39
CA GLU A 189 21.26 -11.34 -0.89
C GLU A 189 21.80 -10.83 -2.22
N ALA A 190 23.13 -10.98 -2.45
CA ALA A 190 23.75 -10.66 -3.72
C ALA A 190 23.16 -11.51 -4.86
N ASP A 191 23.07 -10.95 -6.06
CA ASP A 191 22.50 -11.63 -7.26
C ASP A 191 23.22 -12.95 -7.60
N GLY A 192 24.52 -13.06 -7.24
CA GLY A 192 25.31 -14.29 -7.37
C GLY A 192 25.25 -15.23 -6.17
N GLY A 193 24.33 -15.01 -5.24
CA GLY A 193 24.25 -15.74 -3.97
C GLY A 193 25.13 -15.17 -2.85
N ALA A 194 25.07 -15.79 -1.68
CA ALA A 194 25.82 -15.38 -0.50
C ALA A 194 27.33 -15.47 -0.74
N THR A 195 28.07 -14.42 -0.41
CA THR A 195 29.53 -14.33 -0.57
C THR A 195 30.28 -14.39 0.76
N THR A 196 29.56 -14.35 1.89
CA THR A 196 30.14 -14.35 3.25
C THR A 196 29.42 -15.37 4.12
N LEU A 197 30.06 -15.84 5.17
CA LEU A 197 29.49 -16.75 6.19
C LEU A 197 28.93 -18.07 5.60
N GLN A 198 29.43 -18.52 4.45
CA GLN A 198 28.94 -19.70 3.73
C GLN A 198 29.14 -21.03 4.51
N ASP A 199 30.07 -21.04 5.45
CA ASP A 199 30.36 -22.22 6.28
C ASP A 199 29.46 -22.33 7.52
N LEU A 200 28.61 -21.31 7.76
CA LEU A 200 27.68 -21.32 8.88
C LEU A 200 26.40 -22.03 8.47
N LYS A 201 26.14 -23.19 9.11
CA LYS A 201 24.84 -23.83 8.96
C LYS A 201 23.75 -22.95 9.62
N PRO A 202 22.55 -22.82 9.02
CA PRO A 202 21.41 -22.22 9.72
C PRO A 202 21.18 -22.91 11.05
N ALA A 203 20.92 -22.16 12.11
CA ALA A 203 20.47 -22.76 13.37
C ALA A 203 19.13 -23.44 13.11
N GLU A 204 19.03 -24.75 13.45
CA GLU A 204 17.80 -25.55 13.40
C GLU A 204 16.73 -25.02 14.36
#